data_d00498851b9b1f39e76f15d93a94038a
#
_entry.id   d00498851b9b1f39e76f15d93a94038a
#
_cell.length_a   1.000
_cell.length_b   1.000
_cell.length_c   1.000
_cell.angle_alpha   90.00
_cell.angle_beta   90.00
_cell.angle_gamma   90.00
#
_symmetry.space_group_name_H-M   'P 1'
#
loop_
_entity.id
_entity.type
_entity.pdbx_description
1 polymer ?
#
loop_
_entity_poly.entity_id
_entity_poly.type
_entity_poly.pdbx_seq_one_letter_code
_entity_poly.pdbx_strand_id
1 'polypeptide(L)'
;MIIIYKYDGKTFRNYNQKDGLNHIDISRKSILVDNLGTIWVGTHGGVYQYNPSADSKGGQSFSLFPLLPPINIAGIMEDKNANIWFASSDKGVFRYDGKAIVNFNGKKGLSENYAGGMAQDKIGNIWFTMKNGICKFDGKTFTEYTPKDGLGGTEFWGIIIEQSGIVWITARGSTTRYDPSIPVSNSKAFKVFTVEDGINCCVQSMYQDKSGNMWWGTGQGLYRFDGKRFYQVKQNGPWQYKQ
;
A
#
# COMPACT_ATOMS: atom_id res chain seq x y z
N MET A 1 15.47 16.06 -3.80
CA MET A 1 16.27 15.00 -3.16
C MET A 1 15.42 14.41 -2.04
N ILE A 2 14.98 13.18 -2.16
CA ILE A 2 14.25 12.48 -1.10
C ILE A 2 15.28 11.89 -0.15
N ILE A 3 15.09 12.09 1.14
CA ILE A 3 15.99 11.64 2.21
C ILE A 3 15.15 10.84 3.19
N ILE A 4 15.65 9.68 3.62
CA ILE A 4 15.02 8.93 4.70
C ILE A 4 15.50 9.53 6.02
N TYR A 5 14.55 9.78 6.91
CA TYR A 5 14.84 10.19 8.28
C TYR A 5 14.46 9.07 9.24
N LYS A 6 15.37 8.74 10.15
CA LYS A 6 15.12 7.90 11.31
C LYS A 6 15.07 8.79 12.55
N TYR A 7 14.02 8.65 13.33
CA TYR A 7 13.87 9.32 14.63
C TYR A 7 14.06 8.29 15.75
N ASP A 8 14.95 8.56 16.68
CA ASP A 8 15.28 7.68 17.82
C ASP A 8 14.55 8.06 19.12
N GLY A 9 13.64 9.04 19.06
CA GLY A 9 12.96 9.62 20.22
C GLY A 9 13.56 10.96 20.68
N LYS A 10 14.76 11.31 20.18
CA LYS A 10 15.46 12.55 20.55
C LYS A 10 15.99 13.32 19.33
N THR A 11 16.60 12.62 18.39
CA THR A 11 17.27 13.20 17.23
C THR A 11 16.80 12.57 15.93
N PHE A 12 16.94 13.32 14.84
CA PHE A 12 16.74 12.82 13.48
C PHE A 12 18.10 12.53 12.84
N ARG A 13 18.26 11.30 12.33
CA ARG A 13 19.36 10.96 11.42
C ARG A 13 18.81 10.87 10.00
N ASN A 14 19.48 11.51 9.05
CA ASN A 14 19.16 11.39 7.63
C ASN A 14 20.03 10.34 6.96
N TYR A 15 19.48 9.69 5.93
CA TYR A 15 20.17 8.73 5.09
C TYR A 15 20.02 9.11 3.62
N ASN A 16 21.09 9.00 2.88
CA ASN A 16 21.18 9.40 1.49
C ASN A 16 22.14 8.49 0.70
N GLN A 17 22.61 8.94 -0.44
CA GLN A 17 23.50 8.17 -1.30
C GLN A 17 24.82 7.74 -0.63
N LYS A 18 25.36 8.55 0.30
CA LYS A 18 26.59 8.20 1.04
C LYS A 18 26.38 7.01 1.97
N ASP A 19 25.14 6.78 2.38
CA ASP A 19 24.74 5.68 3.25
C ASP A 19 24.34 4.42 2.44
N GLY A 20 24.55 4.41 1.11
CA GLY A 20 24.26 3.29 0.24
C GLY A 20 22.94 3.36 -0.53
N LEU A 21 22.10 4.39 -0.33
CA LEU A 21 20.87 4.62 -1.08
C LEU A 21 21.17 5.28 -2.42
N ASN A 22 21.53 4.48 -3.44
CA ASN A 22 21.90 4.99 -4.75
C ASN A 22 20.70 5.53 -5.56
N HIS A 23 19.50 5.07 -5.27
CA HIS A 23 18.25 5.55 -5.85
C HIS A 23 17.38 6.15 -4.74
N ILE A 24 16.98 7.39 -4.91
CA ILE A 24 16.32 8.20 -3.89
C ILE A 24 14.83 8.43 -4.13
N ASP A 25 14.30 7.97 -5.27
CA ASP A 25 12.87 8.03 -5.57
C ASP A 25 12.15 6.89 -4.85
N ILE A 26 11.58 7.21 -3.68
CA ILE A 26 10.90 6.26 -2.80
C ILE A 26 9.39 6.46 -2.95
N SER A 27 8.67 5.39 -3.27
CA SER A 27 7.22 5.41 -3.33
C SER A 27 6.60 5.42 -1.92
N ARG A 28 5.40 5.99 -1.79
CA ARG A 28 4.75 6.25 -0.47
C ARG A 28 4.50 5.01 0.39
N LYS A 29 4.42 3.82 -0.20
CA LYS A 29 4.15 2.55 0.50
C LYS A 29 5.30 1.56 0.37
N SER A 30 6.51 2.04 0.15
CA SER A 30 7.67 1.22 -0.11
C SER A 30 8.72 1.23 1.01
N ILE A 31 8.31 1.58 2.24
CA ILE A 31 9.11 1.38 3.45
C ILE A 31 8.35 0.41 4.36
N LEU A 32 9.03 -0.65 4.79
CA LEU A 32 8.49 -1.68 5.67
C LEU A 32 9.51 -1.98 6.76
N VAL A 33 9.04 -2.15 7.99
CA VAL A 33 9.76 -2.85 9.05
C VAL A 33 9.07 -4.20 9.22
N ASP A 34 9.75 -5.29 8.92
CA ASP A 34 9.19 -6.62 9.03
C ASP A 34 9.16 -7.13 10.49
N ASN A 35 8.57 -8.28 10.72
CA ASN A 35 8.43 -8.88 12.05
C ASN A 35 9.77 -9.28 12.68
N LEU A 36 10.85 -9.36 11.90
CA LEU A 36 12.21 -9.60 12.37
C LEU A 36 12.97 -8.29 12.67
N GLY A 37 12.33 -7.13 12.42
CA GLY A 37 12.93 -5.82 12.58
C GLY A 37 13.80 -5.38 11.41
N THR A 38 13.80 -6.10 10.28
CA THR A 38 14.50 -5.69 9.07
C THR A 38 13.77 -4.52 8.42
N ILE A 39 14.48 -3.45 8.11
CA ILE A 39 13.92 -2.31 7.39
C ILE A 39 14.18 -2.50 5.91
N TRP A 40 13.09 -2.53 5.14
CA TRP A 40 13.07 -2.62 3.69
C TRP A 40 12.70 -1.28 3.09
N VAL A 41 13.41 -0.88 2.03
CA VAL A 41 13.16 0.37 1.32
C VAL A 41 13.10 0.09 -0.17
N GLY A 42 11.92 0.28 -0.74
CA GLY A 42 11.69 0.18 -2.18
C GLY A 42 11.89 1.53 -2.85
N THR A 43 12.65 1.52 -3.94
CA THR A 43 12.96 2.69 -4.75
C THR A 43 12.63 2.44 -6.22
N HIS A 44 12.79 3.43 -7.07
CA HIS A 44 12.73 3.23 -8.53
C HIS A 44 13.88 2.38 -9.08
N GLY A 45 14.93 2.12 -8.30
CA GLY A 45 16.09 1.33 -8.70
C GLY A 45 16.24 -0.01 -7.97
N GLY A 46 15.23 -0.45 -7.23
CA GLY A 46 15.22 -1.72 -6.52
C GLY A 46 14.88 -1.62 -5.04
N VAL A 47 15.13 -2.70 -4.33
CA VAL A 47 14.87 -2.82 -2.88
C VAL A 47 16.18 -2.75 -2.12
N TYR A 48 16.21 -1.96 -1.06
CA TYR A 48 17.32 -1.85 -0.13
C TYR A 48 16.95 -2.39 1.23
N GLN A 49 17.95 -2.97 1.90
CA GLN A 49 17.87 -3.38 3.31
C GLN A 49 18.77 -2.50 4.17
N TYR A 50 18.25 -2.10 5.33
CA TYR A 50 19.03 -1.38 6.33
C TYR A 50 19.87 -2.33 7.17
N ASN A 51 21.13 -1.98 7.36
CA ASN A 51 22.09 -2.70 8.19
C ASN A 51 22.47 -1.85 9.42
N PRO A 52 21.89 -2.13 10.60
CA PRO A 52 22.17 -1.36 11.81
C PRO A 52 23.63 -1.48 12.28
N SER A 53 24.28 -2.63 12.02
CA SER A 53 25.69 -2.85 12.40
C SER A 53 26.65 -2.03 11.54
N ALA A 54 26.37 -1.86 10.26
CA ALA A 54 27.15 -0.97 9.39
C ALA A 54 26.90 0.50 9.77
N ASP A 55 25.66 0.84 10.10
CA ASP A 55 25.25 2.18 10.53
C ASP A 55 26.01 2.64 11.79
N SER A 56 26.10 1.79 12.81
CA SER A 56 26.82 2.09 14.05
C SER A 56 28.33 2.28 13.87
N LYS A 57 28.89 1.70 12.82
CA LYS A 57 30.34 1.77 12.49
C LYS A 57 30.66 2.88 11.48
N GLY A 58 29.68 3.68 11.05
CA GLY A 58 29.87 4.74 10.05
C GLY A 58 30.06 4.21 8.62
N GLY A 59 29.65 2.96 8.36
CA GLY A 59 29.66 2.35 7.04
C GLY A 59 28.36 2.63 6.25
N GLN A 60 28.25 1.99 5.08
CA GLN A 60 27.01 2.07 4.28
C GLN A 60 25.88 1.34 4.99
N SER A 61 24.89 2.12 5.45
CA SER A 61 23.76 1.66 6.25
C SER A 61 22.72 0.89 5.42
N PHE A 62 22.73 1.07 4.09
CA PHE A 62 21.81 0.41 3.18
C PHE A 62 22.58 -0.37 2.11
N SER A 63 22.08 -1.56 1.81
CA SER A 63 22.57 -2.39 0.71
C SER A 63 21.44 -2.83 -0.19
N LEU A 64 21.69 -2.91 -1.50
CA LEU A 64 20.73 -3.42 -2.46
C LEU A 64 20.43 -4.90 -2.17
N PHE A 65 19.14 -5.25 -2.16
CA PHE A 65 18.72 -6.64 -1.96
C PHE A 65 19.05 -7.50 -3.20
N PRO A 66 19.92 -8.52 -3.06
CA PRO A 66 20.56 -9.15 -4.23
C PRO A 66 19.64 -10.07 -5.02
N LEU A 67 18.52 -10.50 -4.44
CA LEU A 67 17.62 -11.45 -5.11
C LEU A 67 16.58 -10.78 -6.04
N LEU A 68 16.50 -9.45 -6.03
CA LEU A 68 15.66 -8.70 -6.97
C LEU A 68 16.53 -7.91 -7.94
N PRO A 69 16.20 -7.91 -9.24
CA PRO A 69 16.86 -7.01 -10.18
C PRO A 69 16.51 -5.55 -9.85
N PRO A 70 17.27 -4.57 -10.36
CA PRO A 70 16.88 -3.17 -10.29
C PRO A 70 15.54 -2.96 -11.02
N ILE A 71 14.48 -2.69 -10.25
CA ILE A 71 13.11 -2.49 -10.73
C ILE A 71 12.43 -1.39 -9.93
N ASN A 72 11.43 -0.77 -10.52
CA ASN A 72 10.66 0.27 -9.86
C ASN A 72 9.68 -0.36 -8.85
N ILE A 73 9.90 -0.13 -7.56
CA ILE A 73 9.07 -0.63 -6.46
C ILE A 73 8.01 0.41 -6.08
N ALA A 74 6.75 0.04 -6.23
CA ALA A 74 5.60 0.87 -5.87
C ALA A 74 5.07 0.60 -4.44
N GLY A 75 5.31 -0.59 -3.90
CA GLY A 75 4.90 -0.95 -2.54
C GLY A 75 5.62 -2.17 -1.99
N ILE A 76 5.71 -2.24 -0.66
CA ILE A 76 6.24 -3.41 0.07
C ILE A 76 5.27 -3.77 1.18
N MET A 77 5.04 -5.06 1.39
CA MET A 77 4.16 -5.57 2.45
C MET A 77 4.70 -6.90 2.98
N GLU A 78 4.57 -7.14 4.27
CA GLU A 78 4.74 -8.46 4.87
C GLU A 78 3.38 -9.13 5.04
N ASP A 79 3.28 -10.41 4.68
CA ASP A 79 2.07 -11.21 4.90
C ASP A 79 2.12 -11.96 6.26
N LYS A 80 0.99 -12.54 6.66
CA LYS A 80 0.87 -13.30 7.93
C LYS A 80 1.79 -14.52 8.04
N ASN A 81 2.38 -14.96 6.93
CA ASN A 81 3.33 -16.08 6.88
C ASN A 81 4.78 -15.59 6.82
N ALA A 82 5.02 -14.31 7.12
CA ALA A 82 6.31 -13.64 7.05
C ALA A 82 6.94 -13.61 5.62
N ASN A 83 6.15 -13.78 4.57
CA ASN A 83 6.65 -13.52 3.23
C ASN A 83 6.64 -12.00 2.97
N ILE A 84 7.67 -11.50 2.32
CA ILE A 84 7.74 -10.11 1.89
C ILE A 84 7.28 -10.02 0.43
N TRP A 85 6.30 -9.16 0.21
CA TRP A 85 5.73 -8.90 -1.10
C TRP A 85 6.23 -7.55 -1.63
N PHE A 86 6.63 -7.52 -2.88
CA PHE A 86 7.08 -6.32 -3.58
C PHE A 86 6.18 -6.09 -4.79
N ALA A 87 5.48 -4.97 -4.82
CA ALA A 87 4.72 -4.53 -5.97
C ALA A 87 5.62 -3.67 -6.86
N SER A 88 5.64 -3.97 -8.15
CA SER A 88 6.39 -3.21 -9.14
C SER A 88 5.48 -2.48 -10.12
N SER A 89 5.91 -1.29 -10.55
CA SER A 89 5.15 -0.50 -11.53
C SER A 89 5.19 -1.07 -12.95
N ASP A 90 6.06 -2.08 -13.23
CA ASP A 90 6.29 -2.57 -14.59
C ASP A 90 6.63 -4.06 -14.71
N LYS A 91 6.82 -4.76 -13.60
CA LYS A 91 7.28 -6.16 -13.56
C LYS A 91 6.34 -7.10 -12.79
N GLY A 92 5.16 -6.63 -12.36
CA GLY A 92 4.20 -7.40 -11.59
C GLY A 92 4.48 -7.42 -10.10
N VAL A 93 4.21 -8.54 -9.46
CA VAL A 93 4.35 -8.73 -8.01
C VAL A 93 5.39 -9.80 -7.73
N PHE A 94 6.22 -9.57 -6.73
CA PHE A 94 7.22 -10.53 -6.27
C PHE A 94 6.92 -10.93 -4.84
N ARG A 95 7.12 -12.22 -4.52
CA ARG A 95 7.04 -12.75 -3.16
C ARG A 95 8.37 -13.37 -2.77
N TYR A 96 8.92 -12.93 -1.66
CA TYR A 96 10.12 -13.50 -1.03
C TYR A 96 9.71 -14.28 0.23
N ASP A 97 10.08 -15.53 0.34
CA ASP A 97 9.74 -16.44 1.45
C ASP A 97 10.87 -16.61 2.47
N GLY A 98 11.87 -15.73 2.44
CA GLY A 98 13.06 -15.81 3.27
C GLY A 98 14.23 -16.57 2.58
N LYS A 99 13.98 -17.27 1.46
CA LYS A 99 14.99 -18.07 0.73
C LYS A 99 14.98 -17.78 -0.77
N ALA A 100 13.81 -17.74 -1.36
CA ALA A 100 13.63 -17.62 -2.81
C ALA A 100 12.62 -16.54 -3.17
N ILE A 101 12.71 -16.04 -4.39
CA ILE A 101 11.76 -15.09 -4.96
C ILE A 101 10.92 -15.76 -6.04
N VAL A 102 9.62 -15.54 -5.98
CA VAL A 102 8.67 -15.88 -7.04
C VAL A 102 8.13 -14.59 -7.64
N ASN A 103 8.21 -14.46 -8.96
CA ASN A 103 7.59 -13.36 -9.70
C ASN A 103 6.24 -13.80 -10.27
N PHE A 104 5.20 -13.03 -10.00
CA PHE A 104 3.87 -13.11 -10.60
C PHE A 104 3.71 -11.96 -11.61
N ASN A 105 3.49 -12.27 -12.86
CA ASN A 105 3.38 -11.33 -13.97
C ASN A 105 2.38 -11.82 -15.01
N GLY A 106 2.25 -11.13 -16.14
CA GLY A 106 1.31 -11.49 -17.21
C GLY A 106 1.46 -12.91 -17.75
N LYS A 107 2.65 -13.52 -17.66
CA LYS A 107 2.89 -14.93 -18.04
C LYS A 107 2.38 -15.93 -16.98
N LYS A 108 2.08 -15.44 -15.77
CA LYS A 108 1.62 -16.22 -14.61
C LYS A 108 0.24 -15.79 -14.10
N GLY A 109 -0.60 -15.28 -14.97
CA GLY A 109 -2.01 -15.07 -14.71
C GLY A 109 -2.43 -13.66 -14.30
N LEU A 110 -1.51 -12.68 -14.21
CA LEU A 110 -1.87 -11.28 -14.12
C LEU A 110 -2.20 -10.75 -15.51
N SER A 111 -3.24 -9.93 -15.65
CA SER A 111 -3.57 -9.29 -16.94
C SER A 111 -2.56 -8.23 -17.35
N GLU A 112 -1.89 -7.62 -16.37
CA GLU A 112 -0.91 -6.57 -16.58
C GLU A 112 0.27 -6.65 -15.59
N ASN A 113 1.36 -5.97 -15.91
CA ASN A 113 2.58 -6.00 -15.08
C ASN A 113 2.68 -4.84 -14.06
N TYR A 114 1.67 -3.98 -13.96
CA TYR A 114 1.61 -2.95 -12.94
C TYR A 114 0.98 -3.49 -11.66
N ALA A 115 1.61 -3.24 -10.52
CA ALA A 115 1.02 -3.40 -9.21
C ALA A 115 1.45 -2.24 -8.30
N GLY A 116 0.52 -1.80 -7.43
CA GLY A 116 0.74 -0.68 -6.52
C GLY A 116 0.51 -1.03 -5.06
N GLY A 117 -0.48 -0.40 -4.42
CA GLY A 117 -0.82 -0.68 -3.03
C GLY A 117 -1.24 -2.11 -2.78
N MET A 118 -0.84 -2.68 -1.65
CA MET A 118 -1.15 -4.07 -1.27
C MET A 118 -1.81 -4.13 0.11
N ALA A 119 -2.63 -5.16 0.32
CA ALA A 119 -3.21 -5.50 1.62
C ALA A 119 -3.46 -7.02 1.69
N GLN A 120 -3.48 -7.58 2.91
CA GLN A 120 -3.86 -8.98 3.14
C GLN A 120 -5.18 -9.05 3.91
N ASP A 121 -6.10 -9.91 3.48
CA ASP A 121 -7.32 -10.18 4.20
C ASP A 121 -7.15 -11.24 5.31
N LYS A 122 -8.17 -11.40 6.15
CA LYS A 122 -8.11 -12.32 7.31
C LYS A 122 -7.88 -13.78 6.94
N ILE A 123 -8.37 -14.19 5.77
CA ILE A 123 -8.19 -15.58 5.30
C ILE A 123 -6.89 -15.79 4.54
N GLY A 124 -6.16 -14.69 4.26
CA GLY A 124 -4.79 -14.73 3.72
C GLY A 124 -4.69 -14.41 2.24
N ASN A 125 -5.76 -14.01 1.58
CA ASN A 125 -5.65 -13.52 0.21
C ASN A 125 -4.84 -12.22 0.18
N ILE A 126 -4.04 -12.06 -0.85
CA ILE A 126 -3.31 -10.82 -1.11
C ILE A 126 -4.08 -10.01 -2.14
N TRP A 127 -4.33 -8.77 -1.79
CA TRP A 127 -5.01 -7.80 -2.64
C TRP A 127 -4.03 -6.73 -3.07
N PHE A 128 -4.08 -6.31 -4.31
CA PHE A 128 -3.25 -5.21 -4.82
C PHE A 128 -3.95 -4.39 -5.88
N THR A 129 -3.59 -3.13 -5.94
CA THR A 129 -4.08 -2.24 -6.99
C THR A 129 -3.33 -2.50 -8.28
N MET A 130 -4.06 -2.40 -9.40
CA MET A 130 -3.57 -2.49 -10.76
C MET A 130 -3.82 -1.18 -11.50
N LYS A 131 -3.35 -1.03 -12.72
CA LYS A 131 -3.59 0.17 -13.51
C LYS A 131 -5.09 0.38 -13.77
N ASN A 132 -5.82 -0.71 -14.04
CA ASN A 132 -7.22 -0.65 -14.45
C ASN A 132 -8.18 -1.27 -13.41
N GLY A 133 -7.78 -1.42 -12.16
CA GLY A 133 -8.61 -2.03 -11.13
C GLY A 133 -7.85 -2.53 -9.93
N ILE A 134 -8.33 -3.61 -9.36
CA ILE A 134 -7.69 -4.34 -8.26
C ILE A 134 -7.62 -5.83 -8.59
N CYS A 135 -6.70 -6.53 -7.97
CA CYS A 135 -6.58 -7.97 -8.09
C CYS A 135 -6.50 -8.63 -6.71
N LYS A 136 -7.15 -9.77 -6.58
CA LYS A 136 -7.08 -10.68 -5.43
C LYS A 136 -6.35 -11.95 -5.82
N PHE A 137 -5.35 -12.34 -5.04
CA PHE A 137 -4.64 -13.61 -5.16
C PHE A 137 -4.95 -14.49 -3.95
N ASP A 138 -5.51 -15.66 -4.17
CA ASP A 138 -5.92 -16.60 -3.12
C ASP A 138 -4.83 -17.66 -2.78
N GLY A 139 -3.65 -17.49 -3.34
CA GLY A 139 -2.53 -18.44 -3.23
C GLY A 139 -2.40 -19.35 -4.46
N LYS A 140 -3.40 -19.40 -5.34
CA LYS A 140 -3.43 -20.23 -6.55
C LYS A 140 -3.86 -19.44 -7.78
N THR A 141 -4.92 -18.65 -7.66
CA THR A 141 -5.58 -17.94 -8.77
C THR A 141 -5.65 -16.45 -8.51
N PHE A 142 -5.66 -15.69 -9.61
CA PHE A 142 -5.90 -14.26 -9.62
C PHE A 142 -7.33 -13.97 -10.02
N THR A 143 -8.01 -13.13 -9.24
CA THR A 143 -9.34 -12.61 -9.56
C THR A 143 -9.25 -11.10 -9.67
N GLU A 144 -9.59 -10.55 -10.82
CA GLU A 144 -9.53 -9.11 -11.09
C GLU A 144 -10.90 -8.48 -10.98
N TYR A 145 -10.94 -7.24 -10.50
CA TYR A 145 -12.13 -6.40 -10.42
C TYR A 145 -11.82 -5.07 -11.10
N THR A 146 -12.72 -4.62 -11.94
CA THR A 146 -12.58 -3.46 -12.80
C THR A 146 -13.75 -2.48 -12.61
N PRO A 147 -13.74 -1.32 -13.26
CA PRO A 147 -14.92 -0.44 -13.29
C PRO A 147 -16.19 -1.11 -13.82
N LYS A 148 -16.08 -2.15 -14.67
CA LYS A 148 -17.25 -2.92 -15.13
C LYS A 148 -17.93 -3.71 -14.02
N ASP A 149 -17.19 -4.03 -12.96
CA ASP A 149 -17.70 -4.75 -11.79
C ASP A 149 -18.25 -3.81 -10.72
N GLY A 150 -18.01 -2.50 -10.84
CA GLY A 150 -18.52 -1.48 -9.91
C GLY A 150 -17.46 -0.65 -9.21
N LEU A 151 -16.18 -0.77 -9.57
CA LEU A 151 -15.14 0.14 -9.07
C LEU A 151 -15.32 1.52 -9.66
N GLY A 152 -15.15 2.55 -8.82
CA GLY A 152 -15.17 3.95 -9.27
C GLY A 152 -13.78 4.46 -9.62
N GLY A 153 -13.76 5.48 -10.50
CA GLY A 153 -12.55 6.23 -10.84
C GLY A 153 -11.63 5.53 -11.84
N THR A 154 -10.46 6.09 -11.96
CA THR A 154 -9.36 5.61 -12.81
C THR A 154 -8.05 5.67 -12.04
N GLU A 155 -6.98 4.98 -12.46
CA GLU A 155 -5.69 5.00 -11.77
C GLU A 155 -5.82 4.63 -10.28
N PHE A 156 -5.77 3.36 -9.99
CA PHE A 156 -5.96 2.82 -8.63
C PHE A 156 -4.64 2.89 -7.84
N TRP A 157 -4.66 3.55 -6.67
CA TRP A 157 -3.44 3.86 -5.91
C TRP A 157 -3.35 3.16 -4.57
N GLY A 158 -4.47 3.02 -3.87
CA GLY A 158 -4.48 2.53 -2.51
C GLY A 158 -5.54 1.48 -2.27
N ILE A 159 -5.20 0.53 -1.40
CA ILE A 159 -6.09 -0.50 -0.90
C ILE A 159 -5.85 -0.70 0.58
N ILE A 160 -6.91 -0.85 1.36
CA ILE A 160 -6.88 -1.25 2.76
C ILE A 160 -8.08 -2.15 3.04
N ILE A 161 -7.92 -3.08 3.96
CA ILE A 161 -8.98 -4.00 4.37
C ILE A 161 -9.29 -3.74 5.83
N GLU A 162 -10.55 -3.40 6.11
CA GLU A 162 -11.03 -3.20 7.48
C GLU A 162 -10.99 -4.49 8.30
N GLN A 163 -11.03 -4.33 9.62
CA GLN A 163 -11.25 -5.46 10.53
C GLN A 163 -12.56 -6.20 10.27
N SER A 164 -13.55 -5.56 9.67
CA SER A 164 -14.82 -6.17 9.23
C SER A 164 -14.67 -7.05 7.99
N GLY A 165 -13.58 -6.92 7.23
CA GLY A 165 -13.34 -7.57 5.94
C GLY A 165 -13.73 -6.72 4.73
N ILE A 166 -14.27 -5.53 4.95
CA ILE A 166 -14.56 -4.56 3.88
C ILE A 166 -13.26 -4.08 3.25
N VAL A 167 -13.24 -4.02 1.94
CA VAL A 167 -12.10 -3.53 1.15
C VAL A 167 -12.37 -2.10 0.71
N TRP A 168 -11.46 -1.19 1.04
CA TRP A 168 -11.49 0.18 0.56
C TRP A 168 -10.41 0.40 -0.49
N ILE A 169 -10.79 0.99 -1.57
CA ILE A 169 -9.94 1.23 -2.75
C ILE A 169 -9.97 2.71 -3.08
N THR A 170 -8.81 3.31 -3.28
CA THR A 170 -8.70 4.70 -3.74
C THR A 170 -8.21 4.76 -5.16
N ALA A 171 -8.87 5.61 -5.93
CA ALA A 171 -8.56 5.86 -7.33
C ALA A 171 -8.65 7.37 -7.64
N ARG A 172 -8.22 7.76 -8.83
CA ARG A 172 -8.44 9.12 -9.29
C ARG A 172 -9.94 9.41 -9.38
N GLY A 173 -10.40 10.40 -8.61
CA GLY A 173 -11.78 10.88 -8.60
C GLY A 173 -12.73 10.13 -7.69
N SER A 174 -12.32 9.05 -7.03
CA SER A 174 -13.21 8.30 -6.13
C SER A 174 -12.51 7.50 -5.05
N THR A 175 -13.31 7.08 -4.08
CA THR A 175 -13.02 6.01 -3.13
C THR A 175 -14.14 4.97 -3.23
N THR A 176 -13.80 3.70 -3.42
CA THR A 176 -14.78 2.62 -3.49
C THR A 176 -14.72 1.76 -2.24
N ARG A 177 -15.88 1.48 -1.65
CA ARG A 177 -16.11 0.47 -0.63
C ARG A 177 -16.60 -0.81 -1.31
N TYR A 178 -15.89 -1.90 -1.13
CA TYR A 178 -16.26 -3.23 -1.64
C TYR A 178 -16.52 -4.18 -0.48
N ASP A 179 -17.65 -4.86 -0.52
CA ASP A 179 -18.03 -5.90 0.43
C ASP A 179 -17.88 -7.29 -0.20
N PRO A 180 -16.79 -8.03 0.11
CA PRO A 180 -16.56 -9.35 -0.49
C PRO A 180 -17.55 -10.44 -0.06
N SER A 181 -18.39 -10.20 0.95
CA SER A 181 -19.45 -11.13 1.37
C SER A 181 -20.66 -11.11 0.45
N ILE A 182 -20.75 -10.08 -0.39
CA ILE A 182 -21.84 -9.89 -1.36
C ILE A 182 -21.34 -10.30 -2.75
N PRO A 183 -22.08 -11.13 -3.50
CA PRO A 183 -21.71 -11.48 -4.87
C PRO A 183 -21.50 -10.24 -5.76
N VAL A 184 -20.48 -10.24 -6.59
CA VAL A 184 -20.11 -9.12 -7.48
C VAL A 184 -21.26 -8.72 -8.42
N SER A 185 -22.09 -9.68 -8.83
CA SER A 185 -23.30 -9.43 -9.63
C SER A 185 -24.38 -8.59 -8.93
N ASN A 186 -24.27 -8.43 -7.61
CA ASN A 186 -25.18 -7.61 -6.84
C ASN A 186 -24.62 -6.19 -6.74
N SER A 187 -25.36 -5.20 -7.20
CA SER A 187 -24.96 -3.78 -7.17
C SER A 187 -24.64 -3.24 -5.78
N LYS A 188 -25.05 -3.92 -4.71
CA LYS A 188 -24.72 -3.54 -3.32
C LYS A 188 -23.32 -3.96 -2.90
N ALA A 189 -22.64 -4.81 -3.68
CA ALA A 189 -21.26 -5.23 -3.37
C ALA A 189 -20.28 -4.04 -3.39
N PHE A 190 -20.52 -3.09 -4.30
CA PHE A 190 -19.67 -1.90 -4.46
C PHE A 190 -20.46 -0.62 -4.13
N LYS A 191 -19.84 0.28 -3.41
CA LYS A 191 -20.33 1.65 -3.22
C LYS A 191 -19.21 2.63 -3.51
N VAL A 192 -19.42 3.46 -4.51
CA VAL A 192 -18.47 4.50 -4.94
C VAL A 192 -18.81 5.79 -4.25
N PHE A 193 -17.79 6.46 -3.73
CA PHE A 193 -17.86 7.79 -3.12
C PHE A 193 -17.01 8.76 -3.91
N THR A 194 -17.54 9.95 -4.12
CA THR A 194 -16.92 11.03 -4.89
C THR A 194 -16.90 12.34 -4.08
N VAL A 195 -16.56 13.43 -4.73
CA VAL A 195 -16.61 14.76 -4.12
C VAL A 195 -18.03 15.13 -3.62
N GLU A 196 -19.07 14.60 -4.23
CA GLU A 196 -20.45 14.80 -3.82
C GLU A 196 -20.75 14.15 -2.46
N ASP A 197 -20.05 13.10 -2.09
CA ASP A 197 -20.11 12.43 -0.80
C ASP A 197 -19.20 13.08 0.27
N GLY A 198 -18.57 14.19 -0.08
CA GLY A 198 -17.73 14.98 0.83
C GLY A 198 -16.26 14.58 0.86
N ILE A 199 -15.81 13.58 0.08
CA ILE A 199 -14.39 13.27 -0.01
C ILE A 199 -13.76 13.94 -1.22
N ASN A 200 -12.72 14.72 -0.96
CA ASN A 200 -12.01 15.37 -2.05
C ASN A 200 -11.06 14.42 -2.76
N CYS A 201 -10.79 14.71 -4.03
CA CYS A 201 -9.90 13.90 -4.87
C CYS A 201 -8.54 13.66 -4.25
N CYS A 202 -7.91 12.63 -4.77
CA CYS A 202 -6.48 12.37 -4.61
C CYS A 202 -6.11 11.92 -3.19
N VAL A 203 -6.82 10.89 -2.73
CA VAL A 203 -6.48 10.21 -1.48
C VAL A 203 -5.09 9.63 -1.58
N GLN A 204 -4.21 10.07 -0.68
CA GLN A 204 -2.81 9.69 -0.63
C GLN A 204 -2.57 8.50 0.30
N SER A 205 -3.41 8.38 1.33
CA SER A 205 -3.30 7.34 2.35
C SER A 205 -4.64 7.02 2.97
N MET A 206 -4.79 5.79 3.45
CA MET A 206 -5.91 5.33 4.26
C MET A 206 -5.37 4.64 5.50
N TYR A 207 -6.08 4.76 6.60
CA TYR A 207 -5.72 4.13 7.86
C TYR A 207 -6.96 3.76 8.66
N GLN A 208 -6.97 2.58 9.29
CA GLN A 208 -7.95 2.21 10.31
C GLN A 208 -7.30 2.30 11.68
N ASP A 209 -7.86 3.11 12.58
CA ASP A 209 -7.36 3.22 13.94
C ASP A 209 -7.78 2.01 14.81
N LYS A 210 -7.22 1.94 16.02
CA LYS A 210 -7.49 0.85 16.97
C LYS A 210 -8.96 0.78 17.41
N SER A 211 -9.71 1.87 17.27
CA SER A 211 -11.14 1.96 17.57
C SER A 211 -12.01 1.59 16.36
N GLY A 212 -11.40 1.20 15.24
CA GLY A 212 -12.09 0.84 14.00
C GLY A 212 -12.48 2.01 13.11
N ASN A 213 -12.13 3.25 13.47
CA ASN A 213 -12.44 4.40 12.63
C ASN A 213 -11.55 4.42 11.40
N MET A 214 -12.15 4.75 10.26
CA MET A 214 -11.44 4.88 9.01
C MET A 214 -11.07 6.35 8.72
N TRP A 215 -9.84 6.56 8.26
CA TRP A 215 -9.24 7.85 7.98
C TRP A 215 -8.67 7.92 6.58
N TRP A 216 -8.83 9.05 5.92
CA TRP A 216 -8.30 9.33 4.58
C TRP A 216 -7.45 10.60 4.60
N GLY A 217 -6.18 10.48 4.24
CA GLY A 217 -5.29 11.61 4.00
C GLY A 217 -5.32 12.01 2.53
N THR A 218 -5.66 13.25 2.26
CA THR A 218 -5.73 13.83 0.91
C THR A 218 -4.81 15.04 0.79
N GLY A 219 -4.61 15.55 -0.41
CA GLY A 219 -3.92 16.83 -0.61
C GLY A 219 -4.60 18.04 0.02
N GLN A 220 -5.87 17.92 0.44
CA GLN A 220 -6.65 18.98 1.05
C GLN A 220 -6.94 18.76 2.55
N GLY A 221 -6.33 17.74 3.14
CA GLY A 221 -6.44 17.49 4.57
C GLY A 221 -6.85 16.07 4.94
N LEU A 222 -7.20 15.91 6.20
CA LEU A 222 -7.61 14.65 6.80
C LEU A 222 -9.13 14.54 6.77
N TYR A 223 -9.62 13.38 6.37
CA TYR A 223 -11.04 13.05 6.32
C TYR A 223 -11.34 11.81 7.16
N ARG A 224 -12.55 11.74 7.66
CA ARG A 224 -13.12 10.62 8.38
C ARG A 224 -14.46 10.22 7.77
N PHE A 225 -14.78 8.93 7.81
CA PHE A 225 -16.06 8.39 7.36
C PHE A 225 -16.96 8.04 8.55
N ASP A 226 -18.22 8.44 8.51
CA ASP A 226 -19.22 8.22 9.57
C ASP A 226 -20.18 7.05 9.30
N GLY A 227 -19.89 6.25 8.28
CA GLY A 227 -20.77 5.18 7.79
C GLY A 227 -21.69 5.62 6.65
N LYS A 228 -21.87 6.91 6.45
CA LYS A 228 -22.75 7.48 5.39
C LYS A 228 -22.00 8.41 4.45
N ARG A 229 -21.21 9.33 4.98
CA ARG A 229 -20.48 10.37 4.23
C ARG A 229 -19.10 10.63 4.82
N PHE A 230 -18.28 11.30 4.03
CA PHE A 230 -16.99 11.81 4.49
C PHE A 230 -17.14 13.22 5.02
N TYR A 231 -16.32 13.55 6.02
CA TYR A 231 -16.19 14.92 6.52
C TYR A 231 -14.72 15.22 6.82
N GLN A 232 -14.33 16.45 6.54
CA GLN A 232 -12.99 16.92 6.81
C GLN A 232 -12.80 17.17 8.30
N VAL A 233 -11.73 16.62 8.85
CA VAL A 233 -11.32 16.88 10.24
C VAL A 233 -10.48 18.15 10.26
N LYS A 234 -10.97 19.18 10.97
CA LYS A 234 -10.27 20.45 11.13
C LYS A 234 -9.29 20.39 12.30
N GLN A 235 -8.29 21.29 12.31
CA GLN A 235 -7.25 21.35 13.35
C GLN A 235 -7.84 21.45 14.76
N ASN A 236 -8.98 22.12 14.93
CA ASN A 236 -9.64 22.34 16.21
C ASN A 236 -10.72 21.28 16.54
N GLY A 237 -10.76 20.16 15.83
CA GLY A 237 -11.71 19.08 16.04
C GLY A 237 -12.99 19.17 15.21
N PRO A 238 -14.00 18.32 15.50
CA PRO A 238 -14.03 17.34 16.58
C PRO A 238 -13.17 16.12 16.29
N TRP A 239 -12.26 15.83 17.20
CA TRP A 239 -11.43 14.62 17.14
C TRP A 239 -12.18 13.37 17.59
N GLN A 240 -13.28 13.57 18.31
CA GLN A 240 -14.20 12.53 18.76
C GLN A 240 -15.57 12.75 18.16
N TYR A 241 -16.23 11.67 17.72
CA TYR A 241 -17.63 11.68 17.38
C TYR A 241 -18.44 11.85 18.66
N LYS A 242 -19.26 12.91 18.76
CA LYS A 242 -20.42 12.86 19.66
C LYS A 242 -21.43 11.93 18.97
N GLN A 243 -21.68 10.78 19.58
CA GLN A 243 -22.76 9.86 19.22
C GLN A 243 -24.09 10.57 19.29
#